data_f5b766028dc12296013a0e75c0338bb4
#
_entry.id   f5b766028dc12296013a0e75c0338bb4
#
_cell.length_a   1.000
_cell.length_b   1.000
_cell.length_c   1.000
_cell.angle_alpha   90.00
_cell.angle_beta   90.00
_cell.angle_gamma   90.00
#
_symmetry.space_group_name_H-M   'P 1'
#
loop_
_entity.id
_entity.type
_entity.pdbx_description
1 polymer ?
#
loop_
_entity_poly.entity_id
_entity_poly.type
_entity_poly.pdbx_seq_one_letter_code
_entity_poly.pdbx_strand_id
1 'polypeptide(L)'
;MSFTKALFLLTVSALIAIASPGPMLAQGVDAQMLLHPPVDSWPSYHGDYSGRRHSPLTQITPQNVRNLSLAWAFQTEQPAEIKSSPLLVDGILYFTVPDNIWAIDARSGHQIWHYNHPKDKGDHIGHRGVAMYKGYLYFLSPDAHLVSLNAKDGTVRWDVIVADVAKGYWTTMAPLTVGNHVLVGVSGDLDNLTGYIRAIDAETGETQWQWNSTPPAGTPKQTTGGMTWITGTYDPELNLVYWGTGNPTPVLNGTTRPGDDLYTCTLVALNPDTGKLVWSFQASPHDTHDWDAVQVPVQVDGDFHGEPKKMQMQASRNGYFFVLDRTNGKNLLTAPFGPANWTLGVDAHGSPIPNPAKEPAPDGRLLSPDEGGMTNYRSPSFDTKNGLFIVDAHPSYGIYFAKPADGAYGWAGADYGVWGKGVIEAIDYQTGKIRWSHELGPESGAGVLTTDSGLTFTGDGHGNFLALDSSDGKTLWHAGSGAEIQSSPITYQLDGRQYLLTSSGGVMFAWALPQAE
;
A
#
# COMPACT_ATOMS: atom_id res chain seq x y z
N MET A 1 -4.74 -78.95 57.18
CA MET A 1 -5.27 -77.56 57.19
C MET A 1 -4.31 -76.69 56.36
N SER A 2 -4.65 -76.42 55.14
CA SER A 2 -3.83 -75.63 54.22
C SER A 2 -4.68 -74.40 53.71
N PHE A 3 -4.24 -73.20 54.02
CA PHE A 3 -4.86 -71.95 53.55
C PHE A 3 -4.18 -71.46 52.28
N THR A 4 -4.89 -71.54 51.21
CA THR A 4 -4.48 -70.97 49.91
C THR A 4 -4.88 -69.50 49.87
N LYS A 5 -3.92 -68.56 49.74
CA LYS A 5 -4.16 -67.15 49.53
C LYS A 5 -4.28 -66.92 48.04
N ALA A 6 -5.44 -66.48 47.58
CA ALA A 6 -5.65 -65.99 46.23
C ALA A 6 -5.25 -64.51 46.13
N LEU A 7 -4.37 -64.16 45.17
CA LEU A 7 -3.91 -62.81 44.86
C LEU A 7 -4.74 -62.28 43.74
N PHE A 8 -5.57 -61.22 43.98
CA PHE A 8 -6.32 -60.51 42.97
C PHE A 8 -5.42 -59.39 42.36
N LEU A 9 -5.02 -59.57 41.13
CA LEU A 9 -4.43 -58.46 40.36
C LEU A 9 -5.55 -57.57 39.79
N LEU A 10 -5.62 -56.30 40.26
CA LEU A 10 -6.41 -55.27 39.64
C LEU A 10 -5.58 -54.64 38.51
N THR A 11 -5.97 -54.87 37.26
CA THR A 11 -5.47 -54.11 36.08
C THR A 11 -6.27 -52.82 35.94
N VAL A 12 -5.62 -51.69 36.22
CA VAL A 12 -6.16 -50.38 35.93
C VAL A 12 -5.84 -50.06 34.46
N SER A 13 -6.83 -50.15 33.59
CA SER A 13 -6.74 -49.66 32.19
C SER A 13 -6.90 -48.15 32.20
N ALA A 14 -5.81 -47.38 31.99
CA ALA A 14 -5.88 -45.96 31.73
C ALA A 14 -6.38 -45.74 30.30
N LEU A 15 -7.62 -45.27 30.13
CA LEU A 15 -8.12 -44.72 28.87
C LEU A 15 -7.42 -43.37 28.67
N ILE A 16 -6.47 -43.32 27.74
CA ILE A 16 -5.95 -42.07 27.18
C ILE A 16 -7.02 -41.56 26.22
N ALA A 17 -7.80 -40.59 26.64
CA ALA A 17 -8.68 -39.83 25.73
C ALA A 17 -7.79 -38.96 24.81
N ILE A 18 -7.63 -39.40 23.57
CA ILE A 18 -7.09 -38.55 22.49
C ILE A 18 -8.15 -37.49 22.24
N ALA A 19 -7.95 -36.30 22.82
CA ALA A 19 -8.72 -35.14 22.45
C ALA A 19 -8.40 -34.82 20.98
N SER A 20 -9.32 -35.13 20.07
CA SER A 20 -9.28 -34.58 18.70
C SER A 20 -9.28 -33.05 18.83
N PRO A 21 -8.34 -32.32 18.19
CA PRO A 21 -8.46 -30.89 18.14
C PRO A 21 -9.82 -30.57 17.48
N GLY A 22 -10.69 -29.90 18.23
CA GLY A 22 -11.95 -29.37 17.68
C GLY A 22 -11.61 -28.46 16.49
N PRO A 23 -12.54 -28.21 15.57
CA PRO A 23 -12.31 -27.28 14.48
C PRO A 23 -11.87 -25.95 15.09
N MET A 24 -10.62 -25.56 14.84
CA MET A 24 -10.14 -24.21 15.12
C MET A 24 -11.08 -23.29 14.36
N LEU A 25 -11.95 -22.58 15.09
CA LEU A 25 -12.66 -21.45 14.54
C LEU A 25 -11.58 -20.50 14.07
N ALA A 26 -11.57 -20.15 12.78
CA ALA A 26 -10.67 -19.15 12.23
C ALA A 26 -10.76 -17.93 13.16
N GLN A 27 -9.71 -17.67 13.93
CA GLN A 27 -9.58 -16.47 14.74
C GLN A 27 -9.27 -15.33 13.77
N GLY A 28 -10.27 -14.78 13.11
CA GLY A 28 -10.07 -13.70 12.15
C GLY A 28 -9.22 -12.57 12.75
N VAL A 29 -8.71 -11.72 11.91
CA VAL A 29 -7.87 -10.57 12.26
C VAL A 29 -8.56 -9.70 13.30
N ASP A 30 -7.89 -9.45 14.41
CA ASP A 30 -8.27 -8.47 15.43
C ASP A 30 -7.27 -7.30 15.48
N ALA A 31 -7.55 -6.32 16.34
CA ALA A 31 -6.69 -5.14 16.47
C ALA A 31 -5.27 -5.48 16.97
N GLN A 32 -5.11 -6.51 17.82
CA GLN A 32 -3.80 -6.92 18.33
C GLN A 32 -2.95 -7.57 17.23
N MET A 33 -3.56 -8.40 16.40
CA MET A 33 -2.88 -9.01 15.25
C MET A 33 -2.43 -7.96 14.22
N LEU A 34 -3.20 -6.89 14.03
CA LEU A 34 -2.82 -5.78 13.13
C LEU A 34 -1.69 -4.91 13.70
N LEU A 35 -1.53 -4.87 15.03
CA LEU A 35 -0.44 -4.16 15.70
C LEU A 35 0.86 -4.96 15.69
N HIS A 36 0.76 -6.23 16.00
CA HIS A 36 1.88 -7.15 16.20
C HIS A 36 1.61 -8.45 15.44
N PRO A 37 1.73 -8.42 14.09
CA PRO A 37 1.47 -9.60 13.29
C PRO A 37 2.40 -10.75 13.69
N PRO A 38 1.87 -11.96 13.92
CA PRO A 38 2.71 -13.14 14.09
C PRO A 38 3.43 -13.45 12.76
N VAL A 39 4.55 -14.16 12.85
CA VAL A 39 5.43 -14.48 11.71
C VAL A 39 4.77 -15.33 10.61
N ASP A 40 3.68 -16.00 10.95
CA ASP A 40 2.86 -16.82 10.05
C ASP A 40 1.67 -16.05 9.47
N SER A 41 1.69 -14.72 9.55
CA SER A 41 0.62 -13.87 9.03
C SER A 41 1.13 -12.63 8.28
N TRP A 42 0.25 -12.08 7.44
CA TRP A 42 0.35 -10.77 6.79
C TRP A 42 -1.07 -10.19 6.74
N PRO A 43 -1.60 -9.67 7.87
CA PRO A 43 -3.04 -9.48 8.07
C PRO A 43 -3.62 -8.19 7.48
N SER A 44 -2.78 -7.31 6.91
CA SER A 44 -3.21 -6.07 6.27
C SER A 44 -2.47 -5.82 4.96
N TYR A 45 -2.92 -4.83 4.19
CA TYR A 45 -2.26 -4.39 2.95
C TYR A 45 -0.76 -4.10 3.16
N HIS A 46 -0.39 -3.54 4.30
CA HIS A 46 0.99 -3.18 4.64
C HIS A 46 1.72 -4.25 5.47
N GLY A 47 1.04 -5.30 5.89
CA GLY A 47 1.52 -6.27 6.87
C GLY A 47 1.03 -5.90 8.28
N ASP A 48 1.39 -4.74 8.77
CA ASP A 48 0.90 -4.13 10.01
C ASP A 48 0.25 -2.76 9.75
N TYR A 49 -0.06 -2.03 10.80
CA TYR A 49 -0.64 -0.68 10.69
C TYR A 49 0.36 0.42 10.31
N SER A 50 1.66 0.16 10.39
CA SER A 50 2.69 1.20 10.27
C SER A 50 3.07 1.58 8.84
N GLY A 51 2.76 0.73 7.86
CA GLY A 51 3.19 0.94 6.48
C GLY A 51 4.65 0.59 6.19
N ARG A 52 5.42 0.09 7.17
CA ARG A 52 6.86 -0.18 7.02
C ARG A 52 7.19 -1.31 6.07
N ARG A 53 6.30 -2.28 5.89
CA ARG A 53 6.54 -3.50 5.09
C ARG A 53 7.90 -4.13 5.38
N HIS A 54 8.21 -4.24 6.67
CA HIS A 54 9.43 -4.84 7.21
C HIS A 54 9.09 -6.12 7.97
N SER A 55 9.79 -7.22 7.68
CA SER A 55 9.54 -8.51 8.29
C SER A 55 10.67 -8.91 9.26
N PRO A 56 10.35 -9.41 10.47
CA PRO A 56 11.36 -9.90 11.41
C PRO A 56 11.94 -11.27 11.01
N LEU A 57 11.51 -11.87 9.91
CA LEU A 57 11.95 -13.20 9.48
C LEU A 57 13.40 -13.21 9.02
N THR A 58 14.15 -14.25 9.44
CA THR A 58 15.59 -14.36 9.22
C THR A 58 16.04 -15.72 8.66
N GLN A 59 15.15 -16.61 8.26
CA GLN A 59 15.53 -17.91 7.68
C GLN A 59 16.16 -17.75 6.29
N ILE A 60 15.60 -16.85 5.46
CA ILE A 60 16.20 -16.45 4.19
C ILE A 60 17.20 -15.32 4.49
N THR A 61 18.47 -15.52 4.13
CA THR A 61 19.58 -14.62 4.47
C THR A 61 20.39 -14.25 3.22
N PRO A 62 21.24 -13.22 3.26
CA PRO A 62 22.17 -12.91 2.15
C PRO A 62 23.04 -14.08 1.71
N GLN A 63 23.38 -15.01 2.62
CA GLN A 63 24.23 -16.16 2.31
C GLN A 63 23.48 -17.29 1.61
N ASN A 64 22.17 -17.47 1.85
CA ASN A 64 21.39 -18.59 1.33
C ASN A 64 20.30 -18.20 0.32
N VAL A 65 20.00 -16.91 0.14
CA VAL A 65 18.93 -16.43 -0.78
C VAL A 65 19.12 -16.93 -2.22
N ARG A 66 20.37 -17.14 -2.65
CA ARG A 66 20.69 -17.71 -3.98
C ARG A 66 20.12 -19.13 -4.19
N ASN A 67 19.77 -19.83 -3.12
CA ASN A 67 19.21 -21.18 -3.15
C ASN A 67 17.68 -21.19 -3.16
N LEU A 68 17.01 -20.02 -3.22
CA LEU A 68 15.56 -19.97 -3.36
C LEU A 68 15.12 -20.74 -4.59
N SER A 69 14.12 -21.57 -4.42
CA SER A 69 13.47 -22.34 -5.48
C SER A 69 11.97 -22.13 -5.45
N LEU A 70 11.31 -22.31 -6.58
CA LEU A 70 9.86 -22.21 -6.67
C LEU A 70 9.23 -23.35 -5.84
N ALA A 71 8.42 -22.99 -4.86
CA ALA A 71 7.65 -23.93 -4.06
C ALA A 71 6.32 -24.25 -4.74
N TRP A 72 5.61 -23.25 -5.22
CA TRP A 72 4.39 -23.36 -6.00
C TRP A 72 4.12 -22.09 -6.81
N ALA A 73 3.25 -22.20 -7.83
CA ALA A 73 2.72 -21.07 -8.58
C ALA A 73 1.19 -21.22 -8.71
N PHE A 74 0.48 -20.08 -8.73
CA PHE A 74 -0.96 -20.02 -8.94
C PHE A 74 -1.27 -19.02 -10.06
N GLN A 75 -2.06 -19.44 -11.06
CA GLN A 75 -2.49 -18.58 -12.15
C GLN A 75 -3.96 -18.20 -11.99
N THR A 76 -4.27 -16.90 -12.13
CA THR A 76 -5.64 -16.37 -11.97
C THR A 76 -6.55 -16.71 -13.15
N GLU A 77 -5.99 -17.02 -14.32
CA GLU A 77 -6.71 -17.19 -15.59
C GLU A 77 -7.53 -15.96 -16.00
N GLN A 78 -7.21 -14.80 -15.42
CA GLN A 78 -7.80 -13.51 -15.77
C GLN A 78 -6.82 -12.68 -16.61
N PRO A 79 -7.32 -11.81 -17.50
CA PRO A 79 -6.46 -10.96 -18.33
C PRO A 79 -5.78 -9.84 -17.54
N ALA A 80 -6.23 -9.57 -16.29
CA ALA A 80 -5.71 -8.51 -15.46
C ALA A 80 -4.47 -8.95 -14.68
N GLU A 81 -3.55 -8.02 -14.48
CA GLU A 81 -2.36 -8.21 -13.66
C GLU A 81 -2.66 -8.13 -12.16
N ILE A 82 -1.91 -8.89 -11.38
CA ILE A 82 -1.98 -8.85 -9.92
C ILE A 82 -1.24 -7.60 -9.43
N LYS A 83 -1.98 -6.55 -9.05
CA LYS A 83 -1.46 -5.33 -8.37
C LYS A 83 -1.71 -5.36 -6.87
N SER A 84 -2.40 -6.38 -6.38
CA SER A 84 -2.77 -6.52 -4.98
C SER A 84 -1.59 -6.94 -4.10
N SER A 85 -1.58 -6.43 -2.85
CA SER A 85 -0.82 -7.02 -1.76
C SER A 85 -1.68 -8.11 -1.12
N PRO A 86 -1.26 -9.39 -1.17
CA PRO A 86 -2.03 -10.46 -0.57
C PRO A 86 -2.11 -10.33 0.96
N LEU A 87 -3.23 -10.74 1.56
CA LEU A 87 -3.29 -11.01 2.99
C LEU A 87 -2.97 -12.48 3.25
N LEU A 88 -2.28 -12.76 4.34
CA LEU A 88 -2.11 -14.11 4.87
C LEU A 88 -2.67 -14.17 6.29
N VAL A 89 -3.67 -15.02 6.51
CA VAL A 89 -4.31 -15.26 7.80
C VAL A 89 -4.61 -16.76 7.92
N ASP A 90 -4.23 -17.37 9.02
CA ASP A 90 -4.49 -18.80 9.33
C ASP A 90 -4.03 -19.75 8.19
N GLY A 91 -2.93 -19.42 7.52
CA GLY A 91 -2.38 -20.23 6.42
C GLY A 91 -3.13 -20.10 5.09
N ILE A 92 -4.08 -19.17 4.98
CA ILE A 92 -4.85 -18.87 3.77
C ILE A 92 -4.42 -17.52 3.21
N LEU A 93 -4.07 -17.50 1.93
CA LEU A 93 -3.80 -16.26 1.17
C LEU A 93 -5.08 -15.75 0.51
N TYR A 94 -5.34 -14.45 0.71
CA TYR A 94 -6.43 -13.73 0.06
C TYR A 94 -5.83 -12.65 -0.84
N PHE A 95 -6.16 -12.65 -2.11
CA PHE A 95 -5.65 -11.66 -3.06
C PHE A 95 -6.66 -11.38 -4.17
N THR A 96 -6.42 -10.33 -4.96
CA THR A 96 -7.39 -9.82 -5.92
C THR A 96 -6.75 -9.48 -7.26
N VAL A 97 -7.56 -9.57 -8.31
CA VAL A 97 -7.49 -8.69 -9.47
C VAL A 97 -8.85 -7.98 -9.60
N PRO A 98 -9.04 -6.99 -10.49
CA PRO A 98 -10.36 -6.35 -10.64
C PRO A 98 -11.50 -7.37 -10.68
N ASP A 99 -12.55 -7.13 -9.90
CA ASP A 99 -13.76 -7.94 -9.76
C ASP A 99 -13.58 -9.37 -9.20
N ASN A 100 -12.38 -9.78 -8.86
CA ASN A 100 -12.11 -11.15 -8.44
C ASN A 100 -11.31 -11.22 -7.14
N ILE A 101 -11.69 -12.17 -6.28
CA ILE A 101 -10.98 -12.50 -5.04
C ILE A 101 -10.77 -14.01 -4.97
N TRP A 102 -9.57 -14.44 -4.62
CA TRP A 102 -9.24 -15.83 -4.33
C TRP A 102 -8.85 -16.01 -2.87
N ALA A 103 -9.24 -17.16 -2.32
CA ALA A 103 -8.62 -17.77 -1.16
C ALA A 103 -7.86 -19.01 -1.60
N ILE A 104 -6.57 -19.08 -1.28
CA ILE A 104 -5.73 -20.22 -1.61
C ILE A 104 -4.95 -20.69 -0.38
N ASP A 105 -4.65 -21.97 -0.29
CA ASP A 105 -3.75 -22.52 0.73
C ASP A 105 -2.33 -21.99 0.51
N ALA A 106 -1.75 -21.32 1.49
CA ALA A 106 -0.45 -20.66 1.37
C ALA A 106 0.74 -21.64 1.32
N ARG A 107 0.55 -22.93 1.64
CA ARG A 107 1.58 -23.96 1.58
C ARG A 107 1.73 -24.56 0.19
N SER A 108 0.60 -24.66 -0.53
CA SER A 108 0.49 -25.42 -1.77
C SER A 108 0.06 -24.61 -2.99
N GLY A 109 -0.50 -23.41 -2.78
CA GLY A 109 -1.15 -22.64 -3.84
C GLY A 109 -2.50 -23.24 -4.29
N HIS A 110 -3.05 -24.23 -3.55
CA HIS A 110 -4.33 -24.84 -3.91
C HIS A 110 -5.50 -23.89 -3.65
N GLN A 111 -6.38 -23.72 -4.64
CA GLN A 111 -7.57 -22.86 -4.51
C GLN A 111 -8.57 -23.46 -3.52
N ILE A 112 -9.00 -22.65 -2.54
CA ILE A 112 -10.05 -22.99 -1.58
C ILE A 112 -11.39 -22.50 -2.10
N TRP A 113 -11.47 -21.20 -2.44
CA TRP A 113 -12.64 -20.60 -3.07
C TRP A 113 -12.25 -19.42 -3.97
N HIS A 114 -13.17 -19.03 -4.83
CA HIS A 114 -13.07 -17.88 -5.72
C HIS A 114 -14.41 -17.14 -5.71
N TYR A 115 -14.38 -15.82 -5.49
CA TYR A 115 -15.52 -14.93 -5.62
C TYR A 115 -15.31 -14.04 -6.85
N ASN A 116 -16.33 -13.94 -7.69
CA ASN A 116 -16.38 -13.02 -8.81
C ASN A 116 -17.52 -12.02 -8.56
N HIS A 117 -17.16 -10.72 -8.45
CA HIS A 117 -18.14 -9.65 -8.30
C HIS A 117 -18.87 -9.44 -9.62
N PRO A 118 -20.21 -9.34 -9.61
CA PRO A 118 -20.98 -9.03 -10.82
C PRO A 118 -20.57 -7.65 -11.33
N LYS A 119 -19.95 -7.63 -12.49
CA LYS A 119 -19.44 -6.40 -13.11
C LYS A 119 -20.59 -5.53 -13.59
N ASP A 120 -20.66 -4.28 -13.12
CA ASP A 120 -21.56 -3.27 -13.66
C ASP A 120 -20.76 -2.29 -14.55
N LYS A 121 -20.42 -1.13 -14.07
CA LYS A 121 -19.64 -0.12 -14.78
C LYS A 121 -18.50 0.36 -13.89
N GLY A 122 -17.38 0.75 -14.47
CA GLY A 122 -16.24 1.28 -13.73
C GLY A 122 -14.93 1.08 -14.51
N ASP A 123 -13.89 1.80 -14.14
CA ASP A 123 -12.57 1.64 -14.70
C ASP A 123 -11.81 0.52 -13.98
N HIS A 124 -11.17 -0.35 -14.76
CA HIS A 124 -10.53 -1.57 -14.26
C HIS A 124 -9.00 -1.52 -14.36
N ILE A 125 -8.40 -0.37 -14.04
CA ILE A 125 -6.94 -0.17 -14.15
C ILE A 125 -6.13 -0.98 -13.14
N GLY A 126 -6.77 -1.51 -12.09
CA GLY A 126 -6.13 -2.36 -11.11
C GLY A 126 -6.96 -2.53 -9.84
N HIS A 127 -6.54 -3.44 -8.98
CA HIS A 127 -7.11 -3.63 -7.66
C HIS A 127 -5.99 -3.98 -6.67
N ARG A 128 -5.96 -3.33 -5.48
CA ARG A 128 -4.81 -3.40 -4.57
C ARG A 128 -4.97 -4.38 -3.43
N GLY A 129 -6.13 -5.02 -3.28
CA GLY A 129 -6.33 -6.07 -2.28
C GLY A 129 -7.59 -5.88 -1.44
N VAL A 130 -7.68 -6.67 -0.39
CA VAL A 130 -8.78 -6.68 0.57
C VAL A 130 -8.30 -6.27 1.96
N ALA A 131 -9.22 -5.94 2.86
CA ALA A 131 -8.97 -5.90 4.29
C ALA A 131 -9.68 -7.06 4.98
N MET A 132 -9.28 -7.38 6.21
CA MET A 132 -9.93 -8.41 7.03
C MET A 132 -10.16 -7.90 8.46
N TYR A 133 -11.31 -8.25 9.02
CA TYR A 133 -11.62 -8.05 10.43
C TYR A 133 -12.63 -9.11 10.92
N LYS A 134 -12.34 -9.75 12.06
CA LYS A 134 -13.21 -10.76 12.70
C LYS A 134 -13.72 -11.86 11.74
N GLY A 135 -12.87 -12.38 10.86
CA GLY A 135 -13.24 -13.45 9.93
C GLY A 135 -14.06 -13.00 8.70
N TYR A 136 -14.19 -11.71 8.46
CA TYR A 136 -14.81 -11.14 7.26
C TYR A 136 -13.79 -10.38 6.44
N LEU A 137 -13.83 -10.57 5.12
CA LEU A 137 -13.10 -9.78 4.14
C LEU A 137 -13.93 -8.57 3.73
N TYR A 138 -13.25 -7.50 3.39
CA TYR A 138 -13.84 -6.29 2.83
C TYR A 138 -13.14 -6.00 1.50
N PHE A 139 -13.92 -6.07 0.44
CA PHE A 139 -13.49 -5.89 -0.95
C PHE A 139 -14.14 -4.63 -1.51
N LEU A 140 -13.34 -3.70 -1.99
CA LEU A 140 -13.82 -2.48 -2.63
C LEU A 140 -13.70 -2.62 -4.14
N SER A 141 -14.76 -3.05 -4.82
CA SER A 141 -14.76 -3.33 -6.25
C SER A 141 -14.52 -2.08 -7.11
N PRO A 142 -14.00 -2.20 -8.34
CA PRO A 142 -13.78 -1.05 -9.24
C PRO A 142 -15.01 -0.20 -9.53
N ASP A 143 -16.20 -0.77 -9.51
CA ASP A 143 -17.48 -0.09 -9.65
C ASP A 143 -18.02 0.51 -8.33
N ALA A 144 -17.13 0.66 -7.35
CA ALA A 144 -17.36 1.32 -6.07
C ALA A 144 -18.39 0.63 -5.14
N HIS A 145 -18.47 -0.68 -5.18
CA HIS A 145 -19.15 -1.48 -4.16
C HIS A 145 -18.17 -1.90 -3.07
N LEU A 146 -18.51 -1.68 -1.81
CA LEU A 146 -17.84 -2.33 -0.68
C LEU A 146 -18.61 -3.59 -0.31
N VAL A 147 -17.98 -4.73 -0.55
CA VAL A 147 -18.57 -6.05 -0.31
C VAL A 147 -17.92 -6.70 0.91
N SER A 148 -18.71 -7.11 1.89
CA SER A 148 -18.24 -7.95 3.01
C SER A 148 -18.47 -9.41 2.69
N LEU A 149 -17.39 -10.21 2.76
CA LEU A 149 -17.42 -11.64 2.49
C LEU A 149 -17.01 -12.43 3.73
N ASN A 150 -17.62 -13.59 3.93
CA ASN A 150 -17.11 -14.56 4.89
C ASN A 150 -15.76 -15.11 4.39
N ALA A 151 -14.69 -14.95 5.16
CA ALA A 151 -13.34 -15.37 4.77
C ALA A 151 -13.20 -16.88 4.56
N LYS A 152 -14.06 -17.70 5.20
CA LYS A 152 -14.00 -19.15 5.14
C LYS A 152 -14.48 -19.71 3.80
N ASP A 153 -15.51 -19.11 3.19
CA ASP A 153 -16.20 -19.68 2.04
C ASP A 153 -16.53 -18.69 0.92
N GLY A 154 -16.19 -17.40 1.09
CA GLY A 154 -16.43 -16.36 0.10
C GLY A 154 -17.89 -15.92 -0.04
N THR A 155 -18.80 -16.34 0.86
CA THR A 155 -20.20 -15.93 0.80
C THR A 155 -20.39 -14.47 1.17
N VAL A 156 -21.25 -13.76 0.42
CA VAL A 156 -21.54 -12.34 0.66
C VAL A 156 -22.34 -12.18 1.95
N ARG A 157 -21.86 -11.31 2.85
CA ARG A 157 -22.58 -10.90 4.06
C ARG A 157 -23.45 -9.67 3.81
N TRP A 158 -22.87 -8.64 3.19
CA TRP A 158 -23.53 -7.43 2.76
C TRP A 158 -22.75 -6.78 1.61
N ASP A 159 -23.41 -5.93 0.85
CA ASP A 159 -22.88 -5.19 -0.30
C ASP A 159 -23.49 -3.78 -0.29
N VAL A 160 -22.65 -2.74 -0.31
CA VAL A 160 -23.07 -1.34 -0.25
C VAL A 160 -22.29 -0.48 -1.25
N ILE A 161 -22.97 0.45 -1.89
CA ILE A 161 -22.37 1.41 -2.83
C ILE A 161 -21.70 2.53 -2.04
N VAL A 162 -20.40 2.76 -2.29
CA VAL A 162 -19.62 3.81 -1.62
C VAL A 162 -19.42 5.05 -2.48
N ALA A 163 -19.57 4.94 -3.81
CA ALA A 163 -19.47 6.06 -4.73
C ALA A 163 -20.38 5.86 -5.95
N ASP A 164 -20.74 6.95 -6.61
CA ASP A 164 -21.59 6.94 -7.80
C ASP A 164 -20.74 6.93 -9.07
N VAL A 165 -20.61 5.76 -9.69
CA VAL A 165 -19.83 5.61 -10.94
C VAL A 165 -20.41 6.40 -12.11
N ALA A 166 -21.71 6.72 -12.10
CA ALA A 166 -22.33 7.56 -13.14
C ALA A 166 -21.83 9.02 -13.09
N LYS A 167 -21.27 9.44 -11.95
CA LYS A 167 -20.61 10.73 -11.79
C LYS A 167 -19.13 10.71 -12.17
N GLY A 168 -18.57 9.54 -12.47
CA GLY A 168 -17.15 9.38 -12.82
C GLY A 168 -16.25 8.92 -11.67
N TYR A 169 -16.82 8.48 -10.52
CA TYR A 169 -16.05 7.83 -9.48
C TYR A 169 -15.76 6.37 -9.82
N TRP A 170 -14.64 5.87 -9.33
CA TRP A 170 -14.22 4.47 -9.36
C TRP A 170 -13.32 4.18 -8.16
N THR A 171 -12.90 2.94 -7.97
CA THR A 171 -12.02 2.58 -6.84
C THR A 171 -10.96 1.56 -7.23
N THR A 172 -9.81 1.61 -6.56
CA THR A 172 -8.70 0.67 -6.78
C THR A 172 -8.00 0.24 -5.51
N MET A 173 -8.29 0.87 -4.38
CA MET A 173 -7.56 0.67 -3.13
C MET A 173 -7.98 -0.59 -2.38
N ALA A 174 -7.09 -1.11 -1.52
CA ALA A 174 -7.47 -2.01 -0.45
C ALA A 174 -8.08 -1.19 0.71
N PRO A 175 -9.23 -1.58 1.30
CA PRO A 175 -9.73 -0.92 2.49
C PRO A 175 -8.75 -1.00 3.68
N LEU A 176 -8.90 -0.09 4.67
CA LEU A 176 -8.18 -0.17 5.93
C LEU A 176 -9.18 -0.43 7.07
N THR A 177 -8.98 -1.48 7.86
CA THR A 177 -9.82 -1.74 9.04
C THR A 177 -9.18 -1.16 10.29
N VAL A 178 -9.95 -0.37 11.04
CA VAL A 178 -9.55 0.21 12.33
C VAL A 178 -10.70 -0.01 13.32
N GLY A 179 -10.53 -0.95 14.25
CA GLY A 179 -11.64 -1.36 15.11
C GLY A 179 -12.85 -1.81 14.28
N ASN A 180 -14.02 -1.20 14.53
CA ASN A 180 -15.26 -1.46 13.78
C ASN A 180 -15.43 -0.57 12.53
N HIS A 181 -14.39 0.14 12.12
CA HIS A 181 -14.40 1.01 10.95
C HIS A 181 -13.72 0.34 9.77
N VAL A 182 -14.39 0.28 8.63
CA VAL A 182 -13.79 -0.02 7.32
C VAL A 182 -13.63 1.31 6.58
N LEU A 183 -12.38 1.76 6.47
CA LEU A 183 -12.05 3.03 5.84
C LEU A 183 -11.81 2.82 4.35
N VAL A 184 -12.49 3.62 3.53
CA VAL A 184 -12.39 3.58 2.07
C VAL A 184 -12.18 4.98 1.51
N GLY A 185 -11.44 5.05 0.42
CA GLY A 185 -11.25 6.25 -0.40
C GLY A 185 -11.77 6.03 -1.82
N VAL A 186 -11.66 7.04 -2.65
CA VAL A 186 -12.18 7.04 -4.03
C VAL A 186 -11.15 7.53 -5.02
N SER A 187 -11.38 7.22 -6.29
CA SER A 187 -10.69 7.70 -7.48
C SER A 187 -11.65 8.43 -8.41
N GLY A 188 -11.13 9.21 -9.35
CA GLY A 188 -11.90 9.89 -10.39
C GLY A 188 -11.12 11.08 -10.95
N ASP A 189 -11.20 11.28 -12.29
CA ASP A 189 -10.41 12.29 -13.02
C ASP A 189 -11.27 13.38 -13.67
N LEU A 190 -12.57 13.40 -13.38
CA LEU A 190 -13.47 14.40 -13.94
C LEU A 190 -13.47 15.68 -13.09
N ASP A 191 -13.71 16.82 -13.75
CA ASP A 191 -14.02 18.07 -13.07
C ASP A 191 -15.25 17.91 -12.17
N ASN A 192 -15.31 18.68 -11.09
CA ASN A 192 -16.38 18.67 -10.10
C ASN A 192 -16.48 17.42 -9.20
N LEU A 193 -15.53 16.52 -9.24
CA LEU A 193 -15.43 15.45 -8.25
C LEU A 193 -14.66 15.91 -7.01
N THR A 194 -15.11 15.48 -5.84
CA THR A 194 -14.43 15.71 -4.57
C THR A 194 -13.96 14.38 -4.02
N GLY A 195 -12.66 14.27 -3.74
CA GLY A 195 -12.11 13.12 -3.04
C GLY A 195 -12.61 13.07 -1.59
N TYR A 196 -12.73 11.87 -1.03
CA TYR A 196 -13.15 11.70 0.36
C TYR A 196 -12.61 10.40 0.95
N ILE A 197 -12.57 10.38 2.28
CA ILE A 197 -12.40 9.16 3.08
C ILE A 197 -13.72 8.93 3.80
N ARG A 198 -14.23 7.70 3.74
CA ARG A 198 -15.47 7.29 4.39
C ARG A 198 -15.20 6.12 5.33
N ALA A 199 -15.75 6.20 6.54
CA ALA A 199 -15.82 5.06 7.45
C ALA A 199 -17.18 4.37 7.33
N ILE A 200 -17.11 3.06 7.18
CA ILE A 200 -18.27 2.18 7.08
C ILE A 200 -18.22 1.21 8.26
N ASP A 201 -19.36 1.00 8.89
CA ASP A 201 -19.50 0.04 9.98
C ASP A 201 -19.20 -1.38 9.47
N ALA A 202 -18.22 -2.04 10.08
CA ALA A 202 -17.74 -3.34 9.64
C ALA A 202 -18.83 -4.44 9.73
N GLU A 203 -19.82 -4.28 10.61
CA GLU A 203 -20.88 -5.29 10.81
C GLU A 203 -22.10 -5.04 9.93
N THR A 204 -22.50 -3.78 9.77
CA THR A 204 -23.78 -3.43 9.11
C THR A 204 -23.62 -2.91 7.69
N GLY A 205 -22.44 -2.39 7.31
CA GLY A 205 -22.23 -1.69 6.04
C GLY A 205 -22.75 -0.25 6.04
N GLU A 206 -23.23 0.28 7.17
CA GLU A 206 -23.71 1.65 7.27
C GLU A 206 -22.56 2.66 7.30
N THR A 207 -22.74 3.83 6.66
CA THR A 207 -21.78 4.93 6.74
C THR A 207 -21.80 5.54 8.14
N GLN A 208 -20.63 5.59 8.79
CA GLN A 208 -20.45 6.20 10.11
C GLN A 208 -20.08 7.68 10.01
N TRP A 209 -19.12 8.01 9.12
CA TRP A 209 -18.72 9.38 8.82
C TRP A 209 -18.06 9.47 7.42
N GLN A 210 -17.96 10.71 6.92
CA GLN A 210 -17.20 11.04 5.73
C GLN A 210 -16.43 12.34 5.93
N TRP A 211 -15.14 12.35 5.56
CA TRP A 211 -14.32 13.53 5.45
C TRP A 211 -14.04 13.82 3.97
N ASN A 212 -14.21 15.06 3.53
CA ASN A 212 -13.95 15.47 2.15
C ASN A 212 -12.60 16.18 2.06
N SER A 213 -11.82 15.85 1.02
CA SER A 213 -10.51 16.47 0.75
C SER A 213 -10.59 17.90 0.25
N THR A 214 -11.72 18.29 -0.34
CA THR A 214 -11.99 19.65 -0.82
C THR A 214 -13.35 20.13 -0.33
N PRO A 215 -13.59 21.46 -0.24
CA PRO A 215 -14.88 22.00 0.14
C PRO A 215 -16.01 21.49 -0.76
N PRO A 216 -17.25 21.37 -0.24
CA PRO A 216 -18.38 20.97 -1.06
C PRO A 216 -18.58 21.86 -2.28
N ALA A 217 -19.02 21.26 -3.39
CA ALA A 217 -19.34 21.96 -4.62
C ALA A 217 -20.29 23.16 -4.36
N GLY A 218 -19.98 24.34 -4.97
CA GLY A 218 -20.77 25.56 -4.82
C GLY A 218 -20.29 26.55 -3.77
N THR A 219 -19.21 26.25 -3.03
CA THR A 219 -18.55 27.27 -2.19
C THR A 219 -17.72 28.23 -3.05
N PRO A 220 -17.67 29.55 -2.73
CA PRO A 220 -16.74 30.48 -3.39
C PRO A 220 -15.29 30.00 -3.21
N LYS A 221 -14.48 29.98 -4.27
CA LYS A 221 -13.14 29.36 -4.36
C LYS A 221 -13.20 27.82 -4.38
N GLN A 222 -13.76 27.30 -5.44
CA GLN A 222 -13.98 25.88 -5.58
C GLN A 222 -12.76 25.18 -6.18
N THR A 223 -12.01 24.49 -5.32
CA THR A 223 -11.10 23.45 -5.73
C THR A 223 -11.85 22.12 -5.70
N THR A 224 -11.66 21.29 -6.72
CA THR A 224 -12.15 19.92 -6.81
C THR A 224 -10.97 18.96 -6.97
N GLY A 225 -11.19 17.65 -7.00
CA GLY A 225 -10.11 16.67 -6.98
C GLY A 225 -9.80 16.16 -5.58
N GLY A 226 -8.53 15.90 -5.29
CA GLY A 226 -8.07 15.39 -3.99
C GLY A 226 -8.47 13.96 -3.71
N MET A 227 -8.42 13.09 -4.71
CA MET A 227 -8.79 11.67 -4.60
C MET A 227 -7.91 10.93 -3.60
N THR A 228 -8.44 9.85 -2.98
CA THR A 228 -7.85 9.20 -1.80
C THR A 228 -7.60 7.71 -2.07
N TRP A 229 -7.07 7.40 -3.23
CA TRP A 229 -7.05 6.10 -3.88
C TRP A 229 -5.95 5.12 -3.44
N ILE A 230 -5.11 5.49 -2.46
CA ILE A 230 -4.13 4.58 -1.82
C ILE A 230 -4.51 4.39 -0.34
N THR A 231 -4.29 3.18 0.16
CA THR A 231 -4.55 2.80 1.55
C THR A 231 -3.65 3.56 2.52
N GLY A 232 -4.26 4.21 3.49
CA GLY A 232 -3.57 4.90 4.58
C GLY A 232 -2.98 3.95 5.64
N THR A 233 -2.48 4.54 6.72
CA THR A 233 -1.92 3.82 7.89
C THR A 233 -2.59 4.29 9.17
N TYR A 234 -2.41 3.56 10.28
CA TYR A 234 -3.06 3.86 11.55
C TYR A 234 -2.06 3.82 12.71
N ASP A 235 -2.12 4.81 13.60
CA ASP A 235 -1.41 4.82 14.88
C ASP A 235 -2.42 4.61 16.01
N PRO A 236 -2.42 3.45 16.68
CA PRO A 236 -3.37 3.16 17.76
C PRO A 236 -3.04 3.90 19.06
N GLU A 237 -1.81 4.32 19.28
CA GLU A 237 -1.43 5.08 20.48
C GLU A 237 -1.96 6.52 20.41
N LEU A 238 -1.91 7.14 19.23
CA LEU A 238 -2.44 8.47 18.99
C LEU A 238 -3.91 8.46 18.57
N ASN A 239 -4.44 7.30 18.20
CA ASN A 239 -5.75 7.10 17.58
C ASN A 239 -5.94 8.00 16.35
N LEU A 240 -4.96 7.93 15.42
CA LEU A 240 -4.94 8.70 14.20
C LEU A 240 -4.74 7.79 12.98
N VAL A 241 -5.52 8.01 11.93
CA VAL A 241 -5.24 7.50 10.60
C VAL A 241 -4.52 8.56 9.78
N TYR A 242 -3.50 8.14 9.03
CA TYR A 242 -2.75 9.01 8.12
C TYR A 242 -3.09 8.63 6.69
N TRP A 243 -3.42 9.64 5.88
CA TRP A 243 -3.88 9.40 4.52
C TRP A 243 -3.39 10.48 3.59
N GLY A 244 -3.04 10.12 2.36
CA GLY A 244 -2.69 11.07 1.32
C GLY A 244 -3.86 11.42 0.43
N THR A 245 -3.86 12.63 -0.12
CA THR A 245 -4.84 13.10 -1.09
C THR A 245 -4.19 13.40 -2.44
N GLY A 246 -4.95 13.24 -3.50
CA GLY A 246 -4.52 13.43 -4.88
C GLY A 246 -4.52 14.89 -5.33
N ASN A 247 -4.28 15.07 -6.61
CA ASN A 247 -4.20 16.34 -7.32
C ASN A 247 -5.51 17.12 -7.28
N PRO A 248 -5.45 18.46 -7.44
CA PRO A 248 -6.62 19.28 -7.72
C PRO A 248 -7.05 19.15 -9.18
N THR A 249 -8.30 19.49 -9.49
CA THR A 249 -8.80 19.65 -10.86
C THR A 249 -9.27 21.08 -11.15
N PRO A 250 -9.04 21.61 -12.36
CA PRO A 250 -8.32 21.03 -13.52
C PRO A 250 -6.84 20.78 -13.25
N VAL A 251 -6.30 19.64 -13.74
CA VAL A 251 -4.95 19.15 -13.36
C VAL A 251 -3.85 20.11 -13.86
N LEU A 252 -3.70 20.28 -15.19
CA LEU A 252 -2.56 20.98 -15.80
C LEU A 252 -2.80 22.49 -16.00
N ASN A 253 -3.85 23.06 -15.38
CA ASN A 253 -4.17 24.48 -15.47
C ASN A 253 -4.77 25.01 -14.16
N GLY A 254 -3.96 25.69 -13.36
CA GLY A 254 -4.35 26.27 -12.07
C GLY A 254 -5.08 27.61 -12.15
N THR A 255 -5.30 28.21 -13.34
CA THR A 255 -5.81 29.58 -13.48
C THR A 255 -7.21 29.80 -12.90
N THR A 256 -8.04 28.77 -12.82
CA THR A 256 -9.41 28.81 -12.30
C THR A 256 -9.52 28.52 -10.80
N ARG A 257 -8.43 28.08 -10.16
CA ARG A 257 -8.39 27.65 -8.74
C ARG A 257 -7.26 28.36 -7.97
N PRO A 258 -7.42 29.64 -7.63
CA PRO A 258 -6.38 30.42 -6.96
C PRO A 258 -6.15 29.96 -5.52
N GLY A 259 -4.89 29.98 -5.07
CA GLY A 259 -4.44 29.58 -3.73
C GLY A 259 -3.82 28.19 -3.73
N ASP A 260 -3.64 27.61 -2.54
CA ASP A 260 -2.91 26.34 -2.37
C ASP A 260 -3.75 25.08 -2.64
N ASP A 261 -5.05 25.24 -2.90
CA ASP A 261 -5.98 24.16 -3.20
C ASP A 261 -6.13 23.11 -2.06
N LEU A 262 -6.16 23.57 -0.81
CA LEU A 262 -6.31 22.66 0.35
C LEU A 262 -7.66 21.91 0.33
N TYR A 263 -7.67 20.58 0.58
CA TYR A 263 -6.55 19.70 0.99
C TYR A 263 -6.18 18.73 -0.15
N THR A 264 -5.84 19.23 -1.33
CA THR A 264 -5.27 18.41 -2.41
C THR A 264 -3.77 18.25 -2.22
N CYS A 265 -3.16 17.19 -2.77
CA CYS A 265 -1.73 16.86 -2.65
C CYS A 265 -1.21 16.99 -1.21
N THR A 266 -2.00 16.50 -0.24
CA THR A 266 -1.82 16.75 1.20
C THR A 266 -1.81 15.42 1.97
N LEU A 267 -0.88 15.29 2.91
CA LEU A 267 -0.95 14.26 3.94
C LEU A 267 -1.83 14.77 5.09
N VAL A 268 -2.87 14.01 5.44
CA VAL A 268 -3.82 14.36 6.52
C VAL A 268 -3.79 13.32 7.63
N ALA A 269 -3.99 13.77 8.87
CA ALA A 269 -4.23 12.92 10.02
C ALA A 269 -5.67 13.12 10.50
N LEU A 270 -6.45 12.03 10.51
CA LEU A 270 -7.85 12.06 10.94
C LEU A 270 -8.03 11.19 12.19
N ASN A 271 -8.92 11.61 13.06
CA ASN A 271 -9.41 10.75 14.12
C ASN A 271 -10.36 9.68 13.51
N PRO A 272 -10.10 8.36 13.63
CA PRO A 272 -10.88 7.33 12.96
C PRO A 272 -12.30 7.17 13.48
N ASP A 273 -12.58 7.56 14.73
CA ASP A 273 -13.92 7.44 15.32
C ASP A 273 -14.89 8.54 14.84
N THR A 274 -14.33 9.69 14.41
CA THR A 274 -15.14 10.88 14.11
C THR A 274 -14.94 11.46 12.73
N GLY A 275 -13.90 11.04 12.00
CA GLY A 275 -13.49 11.63 10.73
C GLY A 275 -12.94 13.05 10.83
N LYS A 276 -12.69 13.58 12.05
CA LYS A 276 -12.20 14.94 12.22
C LYS A 276 -10.73 15.05 11.85
N LEU A 277 -10.39 16.06 11.05
CA LEU A 277 -9.02 16.43 10.74
C LEU A 277 -8.32 16.94 12.02
N VAL A 278 -7.15 16.38 12.32
CA VAL A 278 -6.30 16.77 13.45
C VAL A 278 -5.16 17.65 12.99
N TRP A 279 -4.47 17.24 11.93
CA TRP A 279 -3.43 18.05 11.28
C TRP A 279 -3.31 17.69 9.79
N SER A 280 -2.66 18.56 9.04
CA SER A 280 -2.35 18.34 7.63
C SER A 280 -0.99 18.91 7.27
N PHE A 281 -0.35 18.33 6.25
CA PHE A 281 0.88 18.83 5.63
C PHE A 281 0.75 18.72 4.11
N GLN A 282 0.83 19.87 3.40
CA GLN A 282 0.69 19.88 1.95
C GLN A 282 2.04 19.68 1.27
N ALA A 283 2.17 18.58 0.53
CA ALA A 283 3.38 18.20 -0.19
C ALA A 283 3.58 19.00 -1.50
N SER A 284 2.49 19.32 -2.19
CA SER A 284 2.52 20.09 -3.45
C SER A 284 1.44 21.18 -3.41
N PRO A 285 1.75 22.39 -2.88
CA PRO A 285 0.82 23.53 -2.94
C PRO A 285 0.53 23.91 -4.38
N HIS A 286 -0.74 24.20 -4.68
CA HIS A 286 -1.19 24.60 -6.02
C HIS A 286 -0.68 23.69 -7.15
N ASP A 287 -0.81 22.38 -6.98
CA ASP A 287 -0.27 21.42 -7.95
C ASP A 287 -0.91 21.61 -9.33
N THR A 288 -0.06 21.62 -10.36
CA THR A 288 -0.43 21.69 -11.78
C THR A 288 0.23 20.60 -12.61
N HIS A 289 0.59 19.48 -11.99
CA HIS A 289 1.43 18.45 -12.60
C HIS A 289 0.93 17.02 -12.38
N ASP A 290 -0.18 16.82 -11.64
CA ASP A 290 -0.69 15.52 -11.20
C ASP A 290 0.21 14.83 -10.15
N TRP A 291 0.84 15.60 -9.28
CA TRP A 291 1.71 15.02 -8.26
C TRP A 291 1.00 14.79 -6.93
N ASP A 292 0.12 13.81 -6.97
CA ASP A 292 -0.56 13.28 -5.79
C ASP A 292 0.36 13.08 -4.59
N ALA A 293 -0.13 13.36 -3.39
CA ALA A 293 0.52 12.99 -2.14
C ALA A 293 -0.08 11.72 -1.49
N VAL A 294 -0.60 10.81 -2.31
CA VAL A 294 -1.30 9.59 -1.86
C VAL A 294 -0.36 8.46 -1.44
N GLN A 295 0.95 8.55 -1.72
CA GLN A 295 1.90 7.48 -1.42
C GLN A 295 1.82 7.07 0.05
N VAL A 296 2.11 5.77 0.30
CA VAL A 296 1.95 5.17 1.63
C VAL A 296 2.67 5.98 2.70
N PRO A 297 1.94 6.49 3.73
CA PRO A 297 2.55 7.14 4.88
C PRO A 297 3.16 6.09 5.81
N VAL A 298 4.49 6.11 6.00
CA VAL A 298 5.23 5.12 6.79
C VAL A 298 5.53 5.65 8.19
N GLN A 299 5.13 4.90 9.22
CA GLN A 299 5.29 5.29 10.62
C GLN A 299 6.55 4.67 11.22
N VAL A 300 7.37 5.49 11.85
CA VAL A 300 8.60 5.04 12.52
C VAL A 300 8.76 5.76 13.86
N ASP A 301 8.96 4.99 14.93
CA ASP A 301 9.42 5.50 16.22
C ASP A 301 10.93 5.30 16.30
N GLY A 302 11.65 6.36 16.59
CA GLY A 302 13.10 6.30 16.63
C GLY A 302 13.76 7.60 17.02
N ASP A 303 15.08 7.58 17.03
CA ASP A 303 15.89 8.77 17.23
C ASP A 303 15.88 9.63 15.97
N PHE A 304 15.70 10.94 16.13
CA PHE A 304 15.88 11.91 15.07
C PHE A 304 16.79 13.05 15.58
N HIS A 305 18.04 13.04 15.15
CA HIS A 305 19.08 13.97 15.59
C HIS A 305 19.31 14.03 17.12
N GLY A 306 19.26 12.88 17.78
CA GLY A 306 19.48 12.76 19.23
C GLY A 306 18.21 12.91 20.08
N GLU A 307 17.04 13.06 19.46
CA GLU A 307 15.75 13.15 20.15
C GLU A 307 14.82 12.00 19.74
N PRO A 308 14.14 11.32 20.69
CA PRO A 308 13.12 10.34 20.35
C PRO A 308 11.92 11.04 19.69
N LYS A 309 11.52 10.56 18.51
CA LYS A 309 10.39 11.11 17.72
C LYS A 309 9.45 10.02 17.25
N LYS A 310 8.18 10.37 17.18
CA LYS A 310 7.17 9.64 16.44
C LYS A 310 7.09 10.26 15.04
N MET A 311 7.61 9.54 14.04
CA MET A 311 7.77 10.09 12.69
C MET A 311 6.74 9.51 11.72
N GLN A 312 6.29 10.35 10.80
CA GLN A 312 5.58 9.98 9.60
C GLN A 312 6.47 10.30 8.40
N MET A 313 6.79 9.31 7.59
CA MET A 313 7.65 9.45 6.42
C MET A 313 6.88 9.21 5.13
N GLN A 314 7.18 10.00 4.09
CA GLN A 314 6.61 9.80 2.77
C GLN A 314 7.59 10.25 1.68
N ALA A 315 7.86 9.40 0.69
CA ALA A 315 8.39 9.81 -0.59
C ALA A 315 7.21 10.14 -1.52
N SER A 316 7.18 11.34 -2.08
CA SER A 316 6.03 11.83 -2.85
C SER A 316 6.31 11.90 -4.36
N ARG A 317 5.24 11.84 -5.17
CA ARG A 317 5.33 11.94 -6.64
C ARG A 317 6.11 13.17 -7.11
N ASN A 318 6.05 14.27 -6.36
CA ASN A 318 6.72 15.54 -6.65
C ASN A 318 8.26 15.52 -6.53
N GLY A 319 8.86 14.40 -6.12
CA GLY A 319 10.30 14.21 -5.99
C GLY A 319 10.89 14.58 -4.62
N TYR A 320 10.06 14.87 -3.63
CA TYR A 320 10.51 15.17 -2.27
C TYR A 320 10.20 14.03 -1.30
N PHE A 321 11.15 13.77 -0.41
CA PHE A 321 11.01 12.94 0.77
C PHE A 321 10.74 13.81 1.99
N PHE A 322 9.68 13.48 2.73
CA PHE A 322 9.24 14.21 3.91
C PHE A 322 9.34 13.33 5.15
N VAL A 323 9.84 13.93 6.25
CA VAL A 323 9.74 13.38 7.61
C VAL A 323 8.98 14.39 8.46
N LEU A 324 7.86 13.97 9.02
CA LEU A 324 6.99 14.79 9.86
C LEU A 324 6.92 14.21 11.26
N ASP A 325 6.77 15.06 12.27
CA ASP A 325 6.32 14.65 13.60
C ASP A 325 4.85 14.23 13.48
N ARG A 326 4.56 12.92 13.60
CA ARG A 326 3.21 12.41 13.34
C ARG A 326 2.18 12.76 14.42
N THR A 327 2.64 13.32 15.55
CA THR A 327 1.74 13.80 16.61
C THR A 327 1.03 15.10 16.25
N ASN A 328 1.63 15.93 15.36
CA ASN A 328 1.15 17.28 15.09
C ASN A 328 1.37 17.76 13.65
N GLY A 329 1.97 16.94 12.78
CA GLY A 329 2.24 17.27 11.38
C GLY A 329 3.41 18.23 11.14
N LYS A 330 4.18 18.59 12.19
CA LYS A 330 5.33 19.48 12.03
C LYS A 330 6.41 18.83 11.17
N ASN A 331 6.88 19.55 10.17
CA ASN A 331 8.00 19.09 9.34
C ASN A 331 9.30 18.99 10.15
N LEU A 332 9.98 17.86 10.02
CA LEU A 332 11.30 17.59 10.58
C LEU A 332 12.37 17.60 9.49
N LEU A 333 12.01 17.13 8.27
CA LEU A 333 12.90 17.10 7.12
C LEU A 333 12.09 17.16 5.82
N THR A 334 12.57 17.95 4.86
CA THR A 334 12.18 17.93 3.45
C THR A 334 13.44 17.87 2.62
N ALA A 335 13.60 16.82 1.81
CA ALA A 335 14.77 16.62 0.96
C ALA A 335 14.36 16.08 -0.40
N PRO A 336 14.93 16.56 -1.53
CA PRO A 336 14.72 15.93 -2.82
C PRO A 336 15.41 14.56 -2.83
N PHE A 337 14.73 13.55 -3.40
CA PHE A 337 15.30 12.22 -3.64
C PHE A 337 15.47 11.91 -5.13
N GLY A 338 15.33 12.93 -5.98
CA GLY A 338 15.58 12.90 -7.41
C GLY A 338 15.57 14.30 -8.01
N PRO A 339 15.66 14.42 -9.33
CA PRO A 339 15.52 15.70 -10.00
C PRO A 339 14.16 16.33 -9.72
N ALA A 340 14.13 17.56 -9.18
CA ALA A 340 12.92 18.32 -8.88
C ALA A 340 13.14 19.79 -9.24
N ASN A 341 12.93 20.14 -10.54
CA ASN A 341 13.22 21.47 -11.04
C ASN A 341 12.03 22.44 -11.00
N TRP A 342 10.92 22.00 -10.43
CA TRP A 342 9.64 22.71 -10.38
C TRP A 342 9.50 23.67 -9.20
N THR A 343 10.47 23.64 -8.24
CA THR A 343 10.42 24.44 -7.03
C THR A 343 11.49 25.54 -6.99
N LEU A 344 11.24 26.58 -6.18
CA LEU A 344 12.22 27.58 -5.77
C LEU A 344 12.96 27.18 -4.46
N GLY A 345 12.63 26.03 -3.88
CA GLY A 345 13.10 25.54 -2.60
C GLY A 345 11.93 25.16 -1.69
N VAL A 346 12.14 25.22 -0.36
CA VAL A 346 11.12 24.92 0.64
C VAL A 346 10.91 26.11 1.57
N ASP A 347 9.70 26.29 2.05
CA ASP A 347 9.35 27.36 3.00
C ASP A 347 9.80 27.03 4.44
N ALA A 348 9.49 27.93 5.38
CA ALA A 348 9.81 27.74 6.80
C ALA A 348 9.05 26.57 7.47
N HIS A 349 8.00 26.04 6.83
CA HIS A 349 7.21 24.90 7.29
C HIS A 349 7.62 23.60 6.60
N GLY A 350 8.60 23.65 5.68
CA GLY A 350 9.10 22.51 4.93
C GLY A 350 8.26 22.16 3.71
N SER A 351 7.27 22.95 3.33
CA SER A 351 6.51 22.77 2.11
C SER A 351 7.29 23.31 0.90
N PRO A 352 7.32 22.60 -0.24
CA PRO A 352 7.93 23.08 -1.47
C PRO A 352 7.24 24.36 -1.97
N ILE A 353 8.04 25.31 -2.47
CA ILE A 353 7.55 26.57 -3.05
C ILE A 353 7.49 26.42 -4.57
N PRO A 354 6.30 26.41 -5.19
CA PRO A 354 6.17 26.29 -6.64
C PRO A 354 6.93 27.40 -7.38
N ASN A 355 7.56 27.05 -8.50
CA ASN A 355 8.22 28.03 -9.38
C ASN A 355 7.28 28.42 -10.51
N PRO A 356 6.78 29.68 -10.55
CA PRO A 356 5.85 30.12 -11.61
C PRO A 356 6.40 30.01 -13.03
N ALA A 357 7.72 30.00 -13.21
CA ALA A 357 8.36 29.79 -14.51
C ALA A 357 8.28 28.34 -14.99
N LYS A 358 7.86 27.45 -14.12
CA LYS A 358 7.72 25.99 -14.37
C LYS A 358 6.26 25.53 -14.44
N GLU A 359 5.30 26.44 -14.30
CA GLU A 359 3.90 26.12 -14.56
C GLU A 359 3.70 25.65 -16.01
N PRO A 360 2.83 24.66 -16.27
CA PRO A 360 2.48 24.24 -17.61
C PRO A 360 2.02 25.42 -18.48
N ALA A 361 2.41 25.46 -19.72
CA ALA A 361 2.10 26.58 -20.62
C ALA A 361 1.77 26.06 -22.02
N PRO A 362 1.05 26.86 -22.86
CA PRO A 362 0.67 26.43 -24.22
C PRO A 362 1.85 26.05 -25.14
N ASP A 363 3.03 26.60 -24.89
CA ASP A 363 4.28 26.32 -25.63
C ASP A 363 5.15 25.22 -24.98
N GLY A 364 4.66 24.59 -23.91
CA GLY A 364 5.32 23.49 -23.19
C GLY A 364 6.35 23.95 -22.16
N ARG A 365 6.49 23.15 -21.10
CA ARG A 365 7.54 23.33 -20.07
C ARG A 365 8.21 22.01 -19.76
N LEU A 366 9.54 21.99 -19.81
CA LEU A 366 10.34 20.83 -19.43
C LEU A 366 10.48 20.78 -17.92
N LEU A 367 9.95 19.73 -17.32
CA LEU A 367 9.87 19.50 -15.88
C LEU A 367 10.47 18.16 -15.48
N SER A 368 10.83 18.05 -14.23
CA SER A 368 11.18 16.82 -13.55
C SER A 368 10.57 16.85 -12.15
N PRO A 369 9.95 15.74 -11.74
CA PRO A 369 9.68 14.52 -12.52
C PRO A 369 8.63 14.73 -13.64
N ASP A 370 8.38 13.68 -14.45
CA ASP A 370 7.24 13.65 -15.37
C ASP A 370 5.92 13.46 -14.63
N GLU A 371 4.80 13.32 -15.35
CA GLU A 371 3.46 13.17 -14.76
C GLU A 371 3.36 11.93 -13.85
N GLY A 372 3.96 10.80 -14.24
CA GLY A 372 4.00 9.58 -13.41
C GLY A 372 4.63 9.79 -12.03
N GLY A 373 5.47 10.85 -11.91
CA GLY A 373 6.12 11.27 -10.66
C GLY A 373 7.40 10.51 -10.36
N MET A 374 8.15 11.02 -9.36
CA MET A 374 9.38 10.40 -8.89
C MET A 374 9.15 9.04 -8.22
N THR A 375 7.95 8.79 -7.74
CA THR A 375 7.41 7.50 -7.27
C THR A 375 5.89 7.53 -7.42
N ASN A 376 5.23 6.37 -7.35
CA ASN A 376 3.79 6.30 -7.52
C ASN A 376 3.15 5.38 -6.46
N TYR A 377 2.25 4.47 -6.83
CA TYR A 377 1.44 3.65 -5.92
C TYR A 377 2.22 2.50 -5.25
N ARG A 378 3.39 2.16 -5.74
CA ARG A 378 4.17 1.03 -5.25
C ARG A 378 4.62 1.26 -3.83
N SER A 379 4.37 0.29 -2.95
CA SER A 379 4.64 0.47 -1.52
C SER A 379 6.14 0.54 -1.25
N PRO A 380 6.62 1.54 -0.49
CA PRO A 380 7.97 1.57 0.04
C PRO A 380 8.15 0.56 1.18
N SER A 381 9.38 0.45 1.69
CA SER A 381 9.67 -0.26 2.92
C SER A 381 10.64 0.54 3.79
N PHE A 382 10.56 0.36 5.11
CA PHE A 382 11.53 0.96 6.03
C PHE A 382 12.40 -0.13 6.68
N ASP A 383 13.67 -0.16 6.31
CA ASP A 383 14.67 -1.03 6.93
C ASP A 383 15.07 -0.47 8.30
N THR A 384 14.53 -1.08 9.35
CA THR A 384 14.74 -0.68 10.73
C THR A 384 16.18 -0.85 11.19
N LYS A 385 16.91 -1.80 10.62
CA LYS A 385 18.28 -2.12 10.99
C LYS A 385 19.28 -1.09 10.49
N ASN A 386 19.08 -0.59 9.26
CA ASN A 386 19.99 0.36 8.62
C ASN A 386 19.48 1.81 8.67
N GLY A 387 18.23 2.04 9.13
CA GLY A 387 17.61 3.35 9.13
C GLY A 387 17.37 3.89 7.72
N LEU A 388 16.92 3.04 6.80
CA LEU A 388 16.75 3.37 5.40
C LEU A 388 15.30 3.28 4.98
N PHE A 389 14.78 4.35 4.39
CA PHE A 389 13.52 4.34 3.65
C PHE A 389 13.82 3.91 2.21
N ILE A 390 13.31 2.75 1.81
CA ILE A 390 13.61 2.14 0.51
C ILE A 390 12.37 2.23 -0.37
N VAL A 391 12.52 2.81 -1.56
CA VAL A 391 11.42 3.14 -2.45
C VAL A 391 11.76 2.83 -3.90
N ASP A 392 10.74 2.39 -4.67
CA ASP A 392 10.77 2.39 -6.13
C ASP A 392 10.66 3.83 -6.62
N ALA A 393 11.66 4.31 -7.33
CA ALA A 393 11.76 5.67 -7.81
C ALA A 393 11.95 5.72 -9.33
N HIS A 394 11.46 6.79 -9.94
CA HIS A 394 11.52 7.02 -11.39
C HIS A 394 12.04 8.42 -11.71
N PRO A 395 13.36 8.66 -11.58
CA PRO A 395 13.97 9.89 -12.11
C PRO A 395 13.62 10.08 -13.56
N SER A 396 12.87 11.15 -13.86
CA SER A 396 12.29 11.37 -15.19
C SER A 396 12.16 12.83 -15.55
N TYR A 397 11.91 13.11 -16.84
CA TYR A 397 11.57 14.42 -17.36
C TYR A 397 10.38 14.32 -18.31
N GLY A 398 9.45 15.28 -18.21
CA GLY A 398 8.31 15.41 -19.11
C GLY A 398 8.16 16.85 -19.63
N ILE A 399 7.46 17.01 -20.73
CA ILE A 399 7.04 18.31 -21.25
C ILE A 399 5.54 18.47 -20.98
N TYR A 400 5.18 19.50 -20.24
CA TYR A 400 3.80 19.78 -19.82
C TYR A 400 3.21 20.95 -20.60
N PHE A 401 1.99 20.77 -21.12
CA PHE A 401 1.26 21.75 -21.90
C PHE A 401 -0.07 22.09 -21.21
N ALA A 402 -0.29 23.37 -20.90
CA ALA A 402 -1.59 23.84 -20.44
C ALA A 402 -2.51 24.15 -21.61
N LYS A 403 -3.80 23.86 -21.47
CA LYS A 403 -4.92 24.26 -22.34
C LYS A 403 -5.98 24.95 -21.50
N PRO A 404 -6.86 25.76 -22.11
CA PRO A 404 -8.04 26.25 -21.39
C PRO A 404 -8.84 25.09 -20.80
N ALA A 405 -9.36 25.27 -19.59
CA ALA A 405 -10.27 24.33 -18.99
C ALA A 405 -11.58 24.31 -19.81
N ASP A 406 -11.92 23.16 -20.39
CA ASP A 406 -13.09 22.98 -21.26
C ASP A 406 -14.28 22.31 -20.54
N GLY A 407 -14.15 22.09 -19.24
CA GLY A 407 -15.22 21.70 -18.33
C GLY A 407 -15.69 20.25 -18.38
N ALA A 408 -15.13 19.41 -19.26
CA ALA A 408 -15.56 17.99 -19.38
C ALA A 408 -14.52 17.00 -18.85
N TYR A 409 -13.24 17.31 -19.03
CA TYR A 409 -12.13 16.48 -18.57
C TYR A 409 -11.27 17.28 -17.60
N GLY A 410 -11.05 16.74 -16.42
CA GLY A 410 -10.26 17.37 -15.37
C GLY A 410 -8.81 17.69 -15.71
N TRP A 411 -8.29 17.32 -16.89
CA TRP A 411 -6.87 17.47 -17.24
C TRP A 411 -6.47 18.86 -17.68
N ALA A 412 -7.26 19.56 -18.50
CA ALA A 412 -6.96 20.89 -19.04
C ALA A 412 -5.54 21.04 -19.58
N GLY A 413 -5.04 20.02 -20.29
CA GLY A 413 -3.70 20.02 -20.83
C GLY A 413 -3.28 18.67 -21.41
N ALA A 414 -1.98 18.49 -21.55
CA ALA A 414 -1.32 17.24 -21.91
C ALA A 414 0.12 17.25 -21.40
N ASP A 415 0.67 16.10 -21.15
CA ASP A 415 2.08 15.87 -20.85
C ASP A 415 2.67 14.82 -21.79
N TYR A 416 3.99 14.80 -21.89
CA TYR A 416 4.75 13.82 -22.66
C TYR A 416 6.06 13.51 -21.94
N GLY A 417 6.26 12.27 -21.52
CA GLY A 417 7.53 11.78 -21.01
C GLY A 417 8.62 11.88 -22.08
N VAL A 418 9.78 12.39 -21.73
CA VAL A 418 10.95 12.55 -22.66
C VAL A 418 12.09 11.64 -22.28
N TRP A 419 12.24 11.36 -21.02
CA TRP A 419 13.29 10.48 -20.47
C TRP A 419 12.91 10.04 -19.07
N GLY A 420 13.28 8.81 -18.72
CA GLY A 420 13.14 8.28 -17.38
C GLY A 420 13.89 6.97 -17.20
N LYS A 421 14.11 6.58 -15.97
CA LYS A 421 14.64 5.26 -15.60
C LYS A 421 14.07 4.81 -14.26
N GLY A 422 13.82 3.51 -14.12
CA GLY A 422 13.46 2.88 -12.85
C GLY A 422 14.70 2.66 -11.98
N VAL A 423 14.58 2.97 -10.69
CA VAL A 423 15.63 2.73 -9.69
C VAL A 423 15.00 2.34 -8.36
N ILE A 424 15.65 1.50 -7.57
CA ILE A 424 15.36 1.40 -6.13
C ILE A 424 16.33 2.32 -5.41
N GLU A 425 15.80 3.22 -4.60
CA GLU A 425 16.59 4.15 -3.80
C GLU A 425 16.43 3.89 -2.32
N ALA A 426 17.55 3.92 -1.59
CA ALA A 426 17.57 3.85 -0.14
C ALA A 426 17.94 5.22 0.44
N ILE A 427 16.98 5.85 1.07
CA ILE A 427 17.06 7.19 1.62
C ILE A 427 17.34 7.10 3.13
N ASP A 428 18.41 7.72 3.59
CA ASP A 428 18.69 7.88 5.02
C ASP A 428 17.64 8.82 5.64
N TYR A 429 16.86 8.33 6.58
CA TYR A 429 15.71 9.08 7.10
C TYR A 429 16.08 10.31 7.93
N GLN A 430 17.30 10.36 8.50
CA GLN A 430 17.76 11.49 9.29
C GLN A 430 18.29 12.64 8.43
N THR A 431 18.80 12.33 7.24
CA THR A 431 19.47 13.32 6.39
C THR A 431 18.77 13.57 5.06
N GLY A 432 17.86 12.69 4.64
CA GLY A 432 17.25 12.70 3.32
C GLY A 432 18.21 12.35 2.17
N LYS A 433 19.43 11.92 2.47
CA LYS A 433 20.43 11.57 1.45
C LYS A 433 20.24 10.15 0.96
N ILE A 434 20.38 9.95 -0.35
CA ILE A 434 20.43 8.63 -0.96
C ILE A 434 21.74 7.96 -0.53
N ARG A 435 21.65 6.80 0.13
CA ARG A 435 22.78 5.98 0.57
C ARG A 435 23.25 5.05 -0.52
N TRP A 436 22.31 4.48 -1.27
CA TRP A 436 22.57 3.68 -2.46
C TRP A 436 21.37 3.73 -3.41
N SER A 437 21.64 3.47 -4.69
CA SER A 437 20.65 3.32 -5.76
C SER A 437 20.95 2.05 -6.54
N HIS A 438 19.90 1.33 -6.95
CA HIS A 438 19.98 0.15 -7.80
C HIS A 438 19.14 0.37 -9.07
N GLU A 439 19.77 0.37 -10.24
CA GLU A 439 19.08 0.60 -11.52
C GLU A 439 18.26 -0.63 -11.93
N LEU A 440 17.01 -0.39 -12.36
CA LEU A 440 16.05 -1.41 -12.80
C LEU A 440 15.82 -1.43 -14.30
N GLY A 441 16.35 -0.44 -15.04
CA GLY A 441 16.10 -0.24 -16.47
C GLY A 441 15.21 0.97 -16.75
N PRO A 442 14.55 1.03 -17.92
CA PRO A 442 13.74 2.19 -18.29
C PRO A 442 12.41 2.28 -17.54
N GLU A 443 11.88 1.17 -17.04
CA GLU A 443 10.59 1.08 -16.38
C GLU A 443 10.76 1.10 -14.85
N SER A 444 9.71 1.56 -14.16
CA SER A 444 9.60 1.41 -12.71
C SER A 444 9.57 -0.05 -12.29
N GLY A 445 9.99 -0.33 -11.06
CA GLY A 445 10.00 -1.68 -10.49
C GLY A 445 8.69 -2.08 -9.80
N ALA A 446 8.83 -2.98 -8.84
CA ALA A 446 7.78 -3.42 -7.93
C ALA A 446 7.83 -2.64 -6.60
N GLY A 447 6.82 -2.83 -5.75
CA GLY A 447 6.95 -2.39 -4.37
C GLY A 447 8.06 -3.14 -3.61
N VAL A 448 8.38 -2.66 -2.42
CA VAL A 448 9.54 -3.10 -1.64
C VAL A 448 9.12 -3.85 -0.37
N LEU A 449 9.89 -4.85 0.00
CA LEU A 449 9.84 -5.57 1.28
C LEU A 449 11.26 -5.67 1.84
N THR A 450 11.46 -5.33 3.10
CA THR A 450 12.73 -5.55 3.82
C THR A 450 12.60 -6.58 4.92
N THR A 451 13.73 -7.15 5.35
CA THR A 451 13.77 -8.16 6.41
C THR A 451 14.89 -7.92 7.40
N ASP A 452 14.74 -8.39 8.64
CA ASP A 452 15.78 -8.36 9.67
C ASP A 452 17.05 -9.13 9.28
N SER A 453 16.96 -10.04 8.31
CA SER A 453 18.13 -10.73 7.76
C SER A 453 19.04 -9.81 6.92
N GLY A 454 18.57 -8.61 6.55
CA GLY A 454 19.30 -7.64 5.73
C GLY A 454 19.04 -7.79 4.23
N LEU A 455 17.89 -8.33 3.85
CA LEU A 455 17.46 -8.44 2.46
C LEU A 455 16.37 -7.41 2.12
N THR A 456 16.49 -6.86 0.91
CA THR A 456 15.46 -6.07 0.25
C THR A 456 14.94 -6.84 -0.95
N PHE A 457 13.63 -7.14 -0.97
CA PHE A 457 12.97 -7.81 -2.09
C PHE A 457 12.15 -6.81 -2.89
N THR A 458 12.24 -6.92 -4.22
CA THR A 458 11.52 -6.10 -5.18
C THR A 458 11.45 -6.82 -6.54
N GLY A 459 11.16 -6.11 -7.62
CA GLY A 459 11.22 -6.58 -8.99
C GLY A 459 11.52 -5.45 -9.95
N ASP A 460 11.88 -5.79 -11.19
CA ASP A 460 12.10 -4.82 -12.26
C ASP A 460 10.97 -4.83 -13.30
N GLY A 461 10.96 -3.82 -14.19
CA GLY A 461 10.00 -3.72 -15.29
C GLY A 461 10.17 -4.79 -16.39
N HIS A 462 11.26 -5.55 -16.36
CA HIS A 462 11.52 -6.66 -17.28
C HIS A 462 11.02 -8.02 -16.76
N GLY A 463 10.37 -8.02 -15.58
CA GLY A 463 9.81 -9.23 -14.97
C GLY A 463 10.83 -10.07 -14.22
N ASN A 464 11.89 -9.49 -13.69
CA ASN A 464 12.80 -10.18 -12.77
C ASN A 464 12.43 -9.85 -11.32
N PHE A 465 12.16 -10.87 -10.52
CA PHE A 465 12.17 -10.76 -9.07
C PHE A 465 13.60 -10.60 -8.58
N LEU A 466 13.80 -9.70 -7.62
CA LEU A 466 15.14 -9.34 -7.13
C LEU A 466 15.21 -9.49 -5.61
N ALA A 467 16.34 -10.01 -5.11
CA ALA A 467 16.77 -9.85 -3.73
C ALA A 467 18.08 -9.06 -3.71
N LEU A 468 18.06 -7.93 -3.02
CA LEU A 468 19.19 -7.03 -2.86
C LEU A 468 19.73 -7.10 -1.44
N ASP A 469 21.02 -6.84 -1.26
CA ASP A 469 21.57 -6.53 0.06
C ASP A 469 21.06 -5.16 0.52
N SER A 470 20.39 -5.10 1.66
CA SER A 470 19.78 -3.85 2.16
C SER A 470 20.82 -2.78 2.50
N SER A 471 22.09 -3.14 2.71
CA SER A 471 23.14 -2.20 3.11
C SER A 471 23.75 -1.42 1.94
N ASP A 472 23.78 -2.02 0.73
CA ASP A 472 24.46 -1.42 -0.43
C ASP A 472 23.73 -1.59 -1.78
N GLY A 473 22.56 -2.24 -1.79
CA GLY A 473 21.73 -2.42 -2.98
C GLY A 473 22.25 -3.44 -4.00
N LYS A 474 23.27 -4.26 -3.67
CA LYS A 474 23.77 -5.28 -4.59
C LYS A 474 22.80 -6.43 -4.77
N THR A 475 22.62 -6.89 -6.02
CA THR A 475 21.83 -8.08 -6.33
C THR A 475 22.48 -9.34 -5.77
N LEU A 476 21.74 -10.07 -4.95
CA LEU A 476 22.11 -11.36 -4.36
C LEU A 476 21.41 -12.55 -5.04
N TRP A 477 20.21 -12.30 -5.57
CA TRP A 477 19.41 -13.31 -6.27
C TRP A 477 18.43 -12.63 -7.22
N HIS A 478 18.10 -13.32 -8.30
CA HIS A 478 17.03 -12.95 -9.22
C HIS A 478 16.35 -14.19 -9.82
N ALA A 479 15.09 -14.00 -10.23
CA ALA A 479 14.35 -15.01 -10.99
C ALA A 479 13.43 -14.32 -12.01
N GLY A 480 13.56 -14.72 -13.29
CA GLY A 480 12.71 -14.20 -14.35
C GLY A 480 11.32 -14.84 -14.31
N SER A 481 10.29 -14.04 -14.50
CA SER A 481 8.87 -14.44 -14.49
C SER A 481 8.20 -14.32 -15.87
N GLY A 482 8.78 -13.50 -16.75
CA GLY A 482 8.31 -13.33 -18.13
C GLY A 482 7.17 -12.31 -18.31
N ALA A 483 6.73 -11.62 -17.26
CA ALA A 483 5.76 -10.53 -17.32
C ALA A 483 6.09 -9.44 -16.28
N GLU A 484 5.52 -8.26 -16.44
CA GLU A 484 5.74 -7.12 -15.55
C GLU A 484 5.33 -7.42 -14.10
N ILE A 485 6.05 -6.84 -13.13
CA ILE A 485 5.81 -7.00 -11.71
C ILE A 485 5.18 -5.72 -11.17
N GLN A 486 3.89 -5.78 -10.83
CA GLN A 486 3.10 -4.63 -10.41
C GLN A 486 2.76 -4.63 -8.91
N SER A 487 2.97 -5.76 -8.23
CA SER A 487 2.66 -5.93 -6.81
C SER A 487 3.89 -5.72 -5.92
N SER A 488 3.66 -5.66 -4.61
CA SER A 488 4.73 -5.64 -3.61
C SER A 488 4.94 -7.04 -3.04
N PRO A 489 6.18 -7.53 -2.89
CA PRO A 489 6.47 -8.81 -2.25
C PRO A 489 5.97 -8.86 -0.80
N ILE A 490 5.62 -10.04 -0.31
CA ILE A 490 5.42 -10.31 1.12
C ILE A 490 6.22 -11.55 1.53
N THR A 491 6.46 -11.73 2.84
CA THR A 491 7.11 -12.94 3.36
C THR A 491 6.43 -13.42 4.63
N TYR A 492 6.39 -14.72 4.81
CA TYR A 492 5.74 -15.37 5.95
C TYR A 492 6.41 -16.70 6.28
N GLN A 493 6.14 -17.24 7.47
CA GLN A 493 6.65 -18.55 7.88
C GLN A 493 5.47 -19.49 8.21
N LEU A 494 5.40 -20.64 7.56
CA LEU A 494 4.42 -21.70 7.88
C LEU A 494 5.15 -23.02 8.10
N ASP A 495 4.76 -23.73 9.13
CA ASP A 495 5.32 -25.04 9.51
C ASP A 495 6.87 -25.02 9.60
N GLY A 496 7.42 -23.90 10.13
CA GLY A 496 8.87 -23.70 10.27
C GLY A 496 9.62 -23.33 8.98
N ARG A 497 8.92 -23.17 7.85
CA ARG A 497 9.50 -22.80 6.55
C ARG A 497 9.11 -21.37 6.17
N GLN A 498 10.11 -20.55 5.86
CA GLN A 498 9.88 -19.20 5.33
C GLN A 498 9.62 -19.22 3.82
N TYR A 499 8.60 -18.48 3.41
CA TYR A 499 8.23 -18.25 2.01
C TYR A 499 8.39 -16.78 1.67
N LEU A 500 8.86 -16.51 0.46
CA LEU A 500 8.76 -15.21 -0.22
C LEU A 500 7.65 -15.33 -1.26
N LEU A 501 6.66 -14.46 -1.21
CA LEU A 501 5.56 -14.41 -2.17
C LEU A 501 5.72 -13.20 -3.08
N THR A 502 5.60 -13.43 -4.38
CA THR A 502 5.72 -12.42 -5.43
C THR A 502 4.66 -12.67 -6.49
N SER A 503 4.35 -11.68 -7.34
CA SER A 503 3.48 -11.90 -8.50
C SER A 503 3.97 -11.15 -9.73
N SER A 504 3.65 -11.69 -10.90
CA SER A 504 4.00 -11.12 -12.20
C SER A 504 2.89 -11.43 -13.19
N GLY A 505 2.39 -10.43 -13.91
CA GLY A 505 1.19 -10.56 -14.70
C GLY A 505 0.04 -11.14 -13.87
N GLY A 506 -0.62 -12.17 -14.36
CA GLY A 506 -1.69 -12.89 -13.66
C GLY A 506 -1.24 -14.10 -12.82
N VAL A 507 0.05 -14.24 -12.51
CA VAL A 507 0.62 -15.40 -11.79
C VAL A 507 1.22 -14.99 -10.46
N MET A 508 0.91 -15.74 -9.40
CA MET A 508 1.52 -15.65 -8.09
C MET A 508 2.56 -16.77 -7.91
N PHE A 509 3.70 -16.45 -7.32
CA PHE A 509 4.84 -17.35 -7.12
C PHE A 509 5.24 -17.36 -5.64
N ALA A 510 5.33 -18.54 -5.05
CA ALA A 510 5.93 -18.73 -3.72
C ALA A 510 7.32 -19.35 -3.86
N TRP A 511 8.30 -18.69 -3.26
CA TRP A 511 9.70 -19.11 -3.24
C TRP A 511 10.08 -19.54 -1.83
N ALA A 512 10.86 -20.59 -1.70
CA ALA A 512 11.37 -21.03 -0.41
C ALA A 512 12.72 -21.73 -0.56
N LEU A 513 13.47 -21.85 0.54
CA LEU A 513 14.67 -22.67 0.56
C LEU A 513 14.30 -24.15 0.40
N PRO A 514 15.13 -24.95 -0.28
CA PRO A 514 14.96 -26.40 -0.32
C PRO A 514 14.85 -26.98 1.11
N GLN A 515 13.97 -27.93 1.29
CA GLN A 515 13.93 -28.70 2.55
C GLN A 515 15.14 -29.63 2.57
N ALA A 516 15.81 -29.71 3.74
CA ALA A 516 16.79 -30.75 3.94
C ALA A 516 16.07 -32.11 3.91
N GLU A 517 16.58 -33.05 3.11
CA GLU A 517 16.09 -34.43 3.06
C GLU A 517 16.27 -35.14 4.40
#